data_9d6be01da98069614754ace5dbe99155
#
_entry.id   9d6be01da98069614754ace5dbe99155
#
_cell.length_a   1.000
_cell.length_b   1.000
_cell.length_c   1.000
_cell.angle_alpha   90.00
_cell.angle_beta   90.00
_cell.angle_gamma   90.00
#
_symmetry.space_group_name_H-M   'P 1'
#
loop_
_entity.id
_entity.type
_entity.pdbx_description
1 polymer ?
#
loop_
_entity_poly.entity_id
_entity_poly.type
_entity_poly.pdbx_seq_one_letter_code
_entity_poly.pdbx_strand_id
1 'polypeptide(L)'
;MAFTWHRHAPEDFKQPLTVIETDHATQLAICDVLDRIIQNPRHGAAEQEIKAVHEYLCTQMPHHIADEEEDLFPLLRRSAAADDELEKILGQLHREHHLDQRLDADLRRDLNCLICGQPFADPVRFLMTAFAFGETQRRHLAWENAVVVSRARKYLTMANQAELGRRMAKRRGIALPD
;
A
#
# COMPACT_ATOMS: atom_id res chain seq x y z
N MET A 1 -10.49 -6.77 -17.48
CA MET A 1 -11.42 -6.29 -16.42
C MET A 1 -10.96 -4.92 -15.99
N ALA A 2 -11.88 -3.99 -15.69
CA ALA A 2 -11.51 -2.70 -15.12
C ALA A 2 -10.93 -2.91 -13.71
N PHE A 3 -9.93 -2.12 -13.33
CA PHE A 3 -9.35 -2.14 -12.00
C PHE A 3 -10.39 -1.76 -10.95
N THR A 4 -10.51 -2.59 -9.92
CA THR A 4 -11.23 -2.31 -8.68
C THR A 4 -10.40 -2.89 -7.54
N TRP A 5 -10.52 -2.33 -6.35
CA TRP A 5 -9.82 -2.83 -5.18
C TRP A 5 -10.78 -3.47 -4.17
N HIS A 6 -10.25 -4.42 -3.38
CA HIS A 6 -11.02 -5.12 -2.36
C HIS A 6 -11.29 -4.19 -1.17
N ARG A 7 -12.57 -4.06 -0.79
CA ARG A 7 -12.97 -3.36 0.45
C ARG A 7 -13.07 -4.41 1.56
N HIS A 8 -12.18 -4.29 2.54
CA HIS A 8 -12.12 -5.25 3.65
C HIS A 8 -13.41 -5.27 4.47
N ALA A 9 -13.92 -6.49 4.71
CA ALA A 9 -15.04 -6.77 5.60
C ALA A 9 -14.53 -7.06 7.03
N PRO A 10 -15.38 -6.98 8.06
CA PRO A 10 -14.96 -7.25 9.44
C PRO A 10 -14.25 -8.59 9.65
N GLU A 11 -14.68 -9.64 8.95
CA GLU A 11 -14.11 -10.98 9.02
C GLU A 11 -12.67 -11.08 8.50
N ASP A 12 -12.27 -10.21 7.55
CA ASP A 12 -10.92 -10.23 6.98
C ASP A 12 -9.86 -9.95 8.05
N PHE A 13 -10.19 -9.09 9.01
CA PHE A 13 -9.27 -8.71 10.09
C PHE A 13 -9.00 -9.82 11.12
N LYS A 14 -9.67 -10.96 11.01
CA LYS A 14 -9.30 -12.19 11.72
C LYS A 14 -8.01 -12.79 11.16
N GLN A 15 -7.63 -12.40 9.96
CA GLN A 15 -6.40 -12.82 9.28
C GLN A 15 -5.59 -11.57 8.80
N PRO A 16 -5.03 -10.78 9.72
CA PRO A 16 -4.46 -9.47 9.40
C PRO A 16 -3.30 -9.53 8.41
N LEU A 17 -2.52 -10.61 8.39
CA LEU A 17 -1.45 -10.77 7.42
C LEU A 17 -2.00 -11.01 6.00
N THR A 18 -3.18 -11.63 5.87
CA THR A 18 -3.87 -11.76 4.59
C THR A 18 -4.43 -10.43 4.11
N VAL A 19 -4.89 -9.57 5.03
CA VAL A 19 -5.28 -8.18 4.71
C VAL A 19 -4.09 -7.43 4.09
N ILE A 20 -2.92 -7.48 4.74
CA ILE A 20 -1.69 -6.84 4.24
C ILE A 20 -1.34 -7.37 2.84
N GLU A 21 -1.35 -8.69 2.63
CA GLU A 21 -1.06 -9.29 1.31
C GLU A 21 -2.09 -8.89 0.24
N THR A 22 -3.36 -8.73 0.61
CA THR A 22 -4.41 -8.24 -0.30
C THR A 22 -4.18 -6.78 -0.68
N ASP A 23 -3.75 -5.95 0.27
CA ASP A 23 -3.36 -4.57 0.01
C ASP A 23 -2.13 -4.51 -0.90
N HIS A 24 -1.11 -5.36 -0.69
CA HIS A 24 0.05 -5.48 -1.59
C HIS A 24 -0.35 -5.87 -3.02
N ALA A 25 -1.23 -6.85 -3.17
CA ALA A 25 -1.75 -7.25 -4.49
C ALA A 25 -2.50 -6.09 -5.17
N THR A 26 -3.25 -5.31 -4.41
CA THR A 26 -3.93 -4.11 -4.91
C THR A 26 -2.93 -3.04 -5.36
N GLN A 27 -1.87 -2.80 -4.59
CA GLN A 27 -0.82 -1.84 -4.93
C GLN A 27 -0.07 -2.24 -6.20
N LEU A 28 0.23 -3.54 -6.38
CA LEU A 28 0.81 -4.04 -7.63
C LEU A 28 -0.13 -3.82 -8.83
N ALA A 29 -1.43 -4.06 -8.67
CA ALA A 29 -2.41 -3.79 -9.72
C ALA A 29 -2.52 -2.28 -10.05
N ILE A 30 -2.34 -1.39 -9.06
CA ILE A 30 -2.23 0.06 -9.28
C ILE A 30 -1.01 0.38 -10.14
N CYS A 31 0.15 -0.22 -9.86
CA CYS A 31 1.34 -0.06 -10.68
C CYS A 31 1.08 -0.45 -12.14
N ASP A 32 0.32 -1.54 -12.38
CA ASP A 32 -0.05 -1.96 -13.73
C ASP A 32 -1.01 -0.97 -14.42
N VAL A 33 -1.93 -0.34 -13.68
CA VAL A 33 -2.76 0.76 -14.22
C VAL A 33 -1.90 1.94 -14.62
N LEU A 34 -0.95 2.34 -13.77
CA LEU A 34 -0.04 3.45 -14.03
C LEU A 34 0.83 3.17 -15.27
N ASP A 35 1.35 1.96 -15.44
CA ASP A 35 2.11 1.57 -16.63
C ASP A 35 1.29 1.75 -17.91
N ARG A 36 0.01 1.37 -17.89
CA ARG A 36 -0.88 1.58 -19.05
C ARG A 36 -1.10 3.07 -19.33
N ILE A 37 -1.25 3.89 -18.30
CA ILE A 37 -1.37 5.35 -18.46
C ILE A 37 -0.07 5.94 -19.02
N ILE A 38 1.10 5.48 -18.55
CA ILE A 38 2.40 5.93 -19.07
C ILE A 38 2.55 5.60 -20.56
N GLN A 39 2.18 4.38 -20.95
CA GLN A 39 2.27 3.92 -22.36
C GLN A 39 1.27 4.64 -23.26
N ASN A 40 0.10 4.99 -22.76
CA ASN A 40 -0.95 5.67 -23.51
C ASN A 40 -1.72 6.65 -22.61
N PRO A 41 -1.22 7.87 -22.41
CA PRO A 41 -1.81 8.84 -21.47
C PRO A 41 -3.26 9.23 -21.73
N ARG A 42 -3.75 9.02 -22.95
CA ARG A 42 -5.14 9.37 -23.32
C ARG A 42 -6.12 8.21 -23.16
N HIS A 43 -5.65 6.97 -23.31
CA HIS A 43 -6.50 5.78 -23.40
C HIS A 43 -5.97 4.57 -22.58
N GLY A 44 -4.90 4.73 -21.82
CA GLY A 44 -4.26 3.64 -21.06
C GLY A 44 -5.09 3.11 -19.91
N ALA A 45 -6.02 3.93 -19.39
CA ALA A 45 -6.95 3.51 -18.35
C ALA A 45 -8.31 4.18 -18.54
N ALA A 46 -9.39 3.49 -18.14
CA ALA A 46 -10.71 4.07 -18.08
C ALA A 46 -10.80 5.09 -16.94
N GLU A 47 -11.67 6.11 -17.08
CA GLU A 47 -11.89 7.12 -16.05
C GLU A 47 -12.22 6.49 -14.68
N GLN A 48 -12.99 5.41 -14.67
CA GLN A 48 -13.34 4.68 -13.45
C GLN A 48 -12.11 4.02 -12.79
N GLU A 49 -11.16 3.52 -13.57
CA GLU A 49 -9.90 2.97 -13.06
C GLU A 49 -9.05 4.07 -12.42
N ILE A 50 -8.94 5.22 -13.08
CA ILE A 50 -8.19 6.39 -12.55
C ILE A 50 -8.81 6.87 -11.24
N LYS A 51 -10.14 6.95 -11.16
CA LYS A 51 -10.86 7.29 -9.92
C LYS A 51 -10.61 6.27 -8.81
N ALA A 52 -10.65 4.97 -9.13
CA ALA A 52 -10.42 3.91 -8.15
C ALA A 52 -8.96 3.93 -7.63
N VAL A 53 -7.97 4.15 -8.50
CA VAL A 53 -6.56 4.33 -8.10
C VAL A 53 -6.42 5.56 -7.19
N HIS A 54 -6.96 6.70 -7.59
CA HIS A 54 -6.91 7.92 -6.79
C HIS A 54 -7.56 7.73 -5.42
N GLU A 55 -8.76 7.12 -5.36
CA GLU A 55 -9.46 6.82 -4.10
C GLU A 55 -8.61 5.94 -3.19
N TYR A 56 -8.02 4.86 -3.73
CA TYR A 56 -7.16 3.97 -2.95
C TYR A 56 -5.95 4.70 -2.36
N LEU A 57 -5.23 5.46 -3.18
CA LEU A 57 -4.07 6.25 -2.74
C LEU A 57 -4.45 7.29 -1.67
N CYS A 58 -5.64 7.87 -1.74
CA CYS A 58 -6.10 8.85 -0.75
C CYS A 58 -6.62 8.24 0.55
N THR A 59 -7.13 7.00 0.52
CA THR A 59 -7.87 6.43 1.66
C THR A 59 -7.21 5.19 2.25
N GLN A 60 -6.85 4.21 1.43
CA GLN A 60 -6.36 2.91 1.90
C GLN A 60 -4.84 2.87 2.06
N MET A 61 -4.09 3.49 1.16
CA MET A 61 -2.63 3.54 1.25
C MET A 61 -2.14 4.13 2.59
N PRO A 62 -2.70 5.25 3.10
CA PRO A 62 -2.33 5.75 4.44
C PRO A 62 -2.64 4.78 5.57
N HIS A 63 -3.76 4.03 5.48
CA HIS A 63 -4.10 3.01 6.48
C HIS A 63 -3.11 1.85 6.45
N HIS A 64 -2.77 1.37 5.25
CA HIS A 64 -1.80 0.29 5.07
C HIS A 64 -0.42 0.65 5.63
N ILE A 65 0.12 1.81 5.29
CA ILE A 65 1.40 2.30 5.84
C ILE A 65 1.35 2.39 7.38
N ALA A 66 0.24 2.89 7.93
CA ALA A 66 0.07 2.97 9.39
C ALA A 66 -0.08 1.58 10.04
N ASP A 67 -0.71 0.60 9.37
CA ASP A 67 -0.78 -0.78 9.84
C ASP A 67 0.60 -1.41 9.99
N GLU A 68 1.52 -1.05 9.11
CA GLU A 68 2.90 -1.53 9.15
C GLU A 68 3.75 -0.76 10.16
N GLU A 69 3.79 0.55 10.05
CA GLU A 69 4.67 1.40 10.87
C GLU A 69 4.28 1.44 12.35
N GLU A 70 2.98 1.53 12.63
CA GLU A 70 2.49 1.71 14.00
C GLU A 70 2.20 0.38 14.70
N ASP A 71 1.92 -0.69 13.93
CA ASP A 71 1.48 -1.95 14.50
C ASP A 71 2.39 -3.13 14.14
N LEU A 72 2.54 -3.49 12.86
CA LEU A 72 3.27 -4.69 12.45
C LEU A 72 4.76 -4.62 12.77
N PHE A 73 5.45 -3.54 12.39
CA PHE A 73 6.89 -3.40 12.61
C PHE A 73 7.24 -3.37 14.09
N PRO A 74 6.53 -2.63 14.97
CA PRO A 74 6.73 -2.73 16.42
C PRO A 74 6.45 -4.11 17.02
N LEU A 75 5.44 -4.83 16.50
CA LEU A 75 5.17 -6.22 16.92
C LEU A 75 6.32 -7.14 16.54
N LEU A 76 6.82 -7.04 15.32
CA LEU A 76 7.96 -7.83 14.86
C LEU A 76 9.22 -7.56 15.67
N ARG A 77 9.57 -6.30 15.93
CA ARG A 77 10.71 -5.94 16.78
C ARG A 77 10.65 -6.59 18.16
N ARG A 78 9.47 -6.66 18.75
CA ARG A 78 9.30 -7.31 20.07
C ARG A 78 9.32 -8.84 20.00
N SER A 79 8.79 -9.43 18.93
CA SER A 79 8.62 -10.87 18.79
C SER A 79 9.86 -11.58 18.23
N ALA A 80 10.64 -10.87 17.42
CA ALA A 80 11.86 -11.39 16.77
C ALA A 80 13.13 -10.76 17.38
N ALA A 81 13.16 -10.57 18.69
CA ALA A 81 14.30 -10.01 19.39
C ALA A 81 15.61 -10.73 18.99
N ALA A 82 16.66 -9.94 18.64
CA ALA A 82 17.96 -10.41 18.15
C ALA A 82 17.99 -10.85 16.65
N ASP A 83 17.05 -10.44 15.82
CA ASP A 83 17.16 -10.56 14.35
C ASP A 83 17.68 -9.24 13.76
N ASP A 84 19.00 -9.05 13.76
CA ASP A 84 19.65 -7.83 13.25
C ASP A 84 19.39 -7.58 11.77
N GLU A 85 19.14 -8.62 10.98
CA GLU A 85 18.78 -8.50 9.57
C GLU A 85 17.38 -7.92 9.42
N LEU A 86 16.43 -8.40 10.21
CA LEU A 86 15.07 -7.87 10.22
C LEU A 86 15.06 -6.37 10.58
N GLU A 87 15.81 -5.96 11.61
CA GLU A 87 15.86 -4.54 12.01
C GLU A 87 16.40 -3.64 10.89
N LYS A 88 17.43 -4.07 10.16
CA LYS A 88 17.95 -3.34 9.00
C LYS A 88 16.91 -3.18 7.91
N ILE A 89 16.14 -4.24 7.64
CA ILE A 89 15.08 -4.25 6.64
C ILE A 89 13.94 -3.32 7.06
N LEU A 90 13.43 -3.43 8.28
CA LEU A 90 12.38 -2.56 8.79
C LEU A 90 12.80 -1.09 8.79
N GLY A 91 14.06 -0.81 9.15
CA GLY A 91 14.63 0.53 9.08
C GLY A 91 14.76 1.05 7.64
N GLN A 92 14.99 0.20 6.66
CA GLN A 92 15.01 0.57 5.24
C GLN A 92 13.59 0.87 4.74
N LEU A 93 12.62 0.00 5.01
CA LEU A 93 11.21 0.17 4.63
C LEU A 93 10.63 1.46 5.22
N HIS A 94 10.90 1.74 6.48
CA HIS A 94 10.53 2.99 7.12
C HIS A 94 11.05 4.24 6.36
N ARG A 95 12.31 4.22 5.92
CA ARG A 95 12.87 5.32 5.11
C ARG A 95 12.20 5.41 3.74
N GLU A 96 11.89 4.28 3.12
CA GLU A 96 11.20 4.24 1.82
C GLU A 96 9.79 4.81 1.93
N HIS A 97 9.01 4.46 2.95
CA HIS A 97 7.70 5.08 3.21
C HIS A 97 7.77 6.61 3.26
N HIS A 98 8.77 7.17 3.94
CA HIS A 98 8.93 8.63 4.01
C HIS A 98 9.33 9.27 2.68
N LEU A 99 10.16 8.60 1.88
CA LEU A 99 10.56 9.10 0.57
C LEU A 99 9.40 9.05 -0.43
N ASP A 100 8.63 7.97 -0.40
CA ASP A 100 7.53 7.73 -1.33
C ASP A 100 6.33 8.64 -1.09
N GLN A 101 6.18 9.23 0.11
CA GLN A 101 5.12 10.20 0.41
C GLN A 101 5.08 11.38 -0.58
N ARG A 102 6.23 11.82 -1.09
CA ARG A 102 6.29 12.91 -2.09
C ARG A 102 5.79 12.46 -3.44
N LEU A 103 6.21 11.27 -3.89
CA LEU A 103 5.76 10.69 -5.15
C LEU A 103 4.25 10.44 -5.12
N ASP A 104 3.75 9.90 -4.00
CA ASP A 104 2.32 9.68 -3.77
C ASP A 104 1.51 10.98 -3.81
N ALA A 105 1.96 12.03 -3.13
CA ALA A 105 1.29 13.33 -3.13
C ALA A 105 1.23 13.96 -4.52
N ASP A 106 2.32 13.90 -5.27
CA ASP A 106 2.38 14.40 -6.65
C ASP A 106 1.48 13.57 -7.57
N LEU A 107 1.50 12.25 -7.44
CA LEU A 107 0.68 11.34 -8.23
C LEU A 107 -0.81 11.57 -7.98
N ARG A 108 -1.25 11.67 -6.71
CA ARG A 108 -2.65 11.97 -6.35
C ARG A 108 -3.13 13.27 -6.96
N ARG A 109 -2.32 14.32 -6.88
CA ARG A 109 -2.65 15.63 -7.49
C ARG A 109 -2.84 15.49 -9.00
N ASP A 110 -1.93 14.82 -9.67
CA ASP A 110 -1.94 14.70 -11.13
C ASP A 110 -3.08 13.77 -11.61
N LEU A 111 -3.38 12.69 -10.90
CA LEU A 111 -4.55 11.84 -11.17
C LEU A 111 -5.86 12.64 -10.98
N ASN A 112 -5.93 13.50 -9.97
CA ASN A 112 -7.09 14.37 -9.78
C ASN A 112 -7.29 15.35 -10.96
N CYS A 113 -6.20 15.87 -11.56
CA CYS A 113 -6.29 16.66 -12.79
C CYS A 113 -6.93 15.86 -13.93
N LEU A 114 -6.53 14.58 -14.12
CA LEU A 114 -7.16 13.70 -15.11
C LEU A 114 -8.65 13.49 -14.85
N ILE A 115 -9.04 13.23 -13.60
CA ILE A 115 -10.42 13.02 -13.19
C ILE A 115 -11.28 14.27 -13.47
N CYS A 116 -10.71 15.46 -13.27
CA CYS A 116 -11.37 16.74 -13.51
C CYS A 116 -11.31 17.20 -14.97
N GLY A 117 -10.74 16.42 -15.88
CA GLY A 117 -10.56 16.80 -17.28
C GLY A 117 -9.61 17.99 -17.48
N GLN A 118 -8.75 18.26 -16.51
CA GLN A 118 -7.77 19.36 -16.57
C GLN A 118 -6.47 18.89 -17.20
N PRO A 119 -5.78 19.75 -17.97
CA PRO A 119 -4.48 19.40 -18.49
C PRO A 119 -3.45 19.31 -17.35
N PHE A 120 -2.46 18.42 -17.52
CA PHE A 120 -1.31 18.42 -16.63
C PHE A 120 -0.53 19.73 -16.75
N ALA A 121 -0.10 20.25 -15.63
CA ALA A 121 0.84 21.38 -15.60
C ALA A 121 2.18 21.00 -16.26
N ASP A 122 2.62 19.76 -16.05
CA ASP A 122 3.83 19.16 -16.64
C ASP A 122 3.59 17.69 -16.93
N PRO A 123 3.23 17.32 -18.17
CA PRO A 123 2.99 15.93 -18.55
C PRO A 123 4.22 15.02 -18.42
N VAL A 124 5.43 15.55 -18.66
CA VAL A 124 6.67 14.76 -18.55
C VAL A 124 6.93 14.42 -17.09
N ARG A 125 6.77 15.39 -16.21
CA ARG A 125 6.90 15.17 -14.76
C ARG A 125 5.90 14.12 -14.27
N PHE A 126 4.64 14.17 -14.71
CA PHE A 126 3.66 13.14 -14.35
C PHE A 126 4.12 11.75 -14.75
N LEU A 127 4.56 11.56 -16.01
CA LEU A 127 5.02 10.25 -16.48
C LEU A 127 6.23 9.75 -15.68
N MET A 128 7.18 10.63 -15.36
CA MET A 128 8.33 10.30 -14.53
C MET A 128 7.93 9.94 -13.08
N THR A 129 7.00 10.68 -12.50
CA THR A 129 6.48 10.41 -11.14
C THR A 129 5.76 9.05 -11.09
N ALA A 130 4.87 8.80 -12.05
CA ALA A 130 4.13 7.54 -12.13
C ALA A 130 5.07 6.34 -12.33
N PHE A 131 6.07 6.47 -13.20
CA PHE A 131 7.10 5.45 -13.40
C PHE A 131 7.92 5.21 -12.13
N ALA A 132 8.44 6.27 -11.51
CA ALA A 132 9.23 6.17 -10.30
C ALA A 132 8.42 5.53 -9.15
N PHE A 133 7.16 5.93 -8.97
CA PHE A 133 6.25 5.33 -7.99
C PHE A 133 6.08 3.82 -8.27
N GLY A 134 5.78 3.41 -9.51
CA GLY A 134 5.60 2.01 -9.85
C GLY A 134 6.83 1.15 -9.57
N GLU A 135 8.02 1.63 -9.93
CA GLU A 135 9.29 0.92 -9.69
C GLU A 135 9.64 0.82 -8.21
N THR A 136 9.45 1.90 -7.44
CA THR A 136 9.72 1.87 -5.99
C THR A 136 8.74 0.94 -5.28
N GLN A 137 7.45 1.01 -5.60
CA GLN A 137 6.42 0.15 -5.00
C GLN A 137 6.67 -1.33 -5.29
N ARG A 138 6.95 -1.73 -6.53
CA ARG A 138 7.22 -3.14 -6.87
C ARG A 138 8.41 -3.71 -6.07
N ARG A 139 9.49 -2.94 -5.94
CA ARG A 139 10.66 -3.36 -5.16
C ARG A 139 10.32 -3.45 -3.68
N HIS A 140 9.65 -2.45 -3.13
CA HIS A 140 9.23 -2.36 -1.75
C HIS A 140 8.34 -3.56 -1.36
N LEU A 141 7.27 -3.79 -2.09
CA LEU A 141 6.34 -4.90 -1.88
C LEU A 141 6.99 -6.28 -2.03
N ALA A 142 7.98 -6.42 -2.92
CA ALA A 142 8.75 -7.66 -3.03
C ALA A 142 9.53 -7.96 -1.73
N TRP A 143 10.13 -6.95 -1.11
CA TRP A 143 10.81 -7.10 0.18
C TRP A 143 9.83 -7.40 1.32
N GLU A 144 8.72 -6.70 1.39
CA GLU A 144 7.70 -6.93 2.43
C GLU A 144 7.12 -8.33 2.35
N ASN A 145 6.71 -8.77 1.19
CA ASN A 145 6.19 -10.11 1.01
C ASN A 145 7.23 -11.20 1.33
N ALA A 146 8.45 -11.05 0.83
CA ALA A 146 9.48 -12.06 1.01
C ALA A 146 10.01 -12.13 2.45
N VAL A 147 10.12 -11.00 3.14
CA VAL A 147 10.79 -10.93 4.44
C VAL A 147 9.81 -10.58 5.56
N VAL A 148 9.10 -9.46 5.47
CA VAL A 148 8.29 -8.95 6.60
C VAL A 148 7.11 -9.87 6.88
N VAL A 149 6.30 -10.18 5.87
CA VAL A 149 5.14 -11.08 6.03
C VAL A 149 5.59 -12.50 6.41
N SER A 150 6.69 -12.98 5.83
CA SER A 150 7.26 -14.29 6.17
C SER A 150 7.73 -14.35 7.64
N ARG A 151 8.42 -13.31 8.12
CA ARG A 151 8.83 -13.17 9.53
C ARG A 151 7.62 -13.02 10.46
N ALA A 152 6.60 -12.25 10.04
CA ALA A 152 5.37 -12.09 10.81
C ALA A 152 4.65 -13.43 11.02
N ARG A 153 4.55 -14.26 10.00
CA ARG A 153 3.99 -15.61 10.11
C ARG A 153 4.79 -16.51 11.06
N LYS A 154 6.10 -16.36 11.08
CA LYS A 154 6.99 -17.15 11.92
C LYS A 154 6.97 -16.74 13.39
N TYR A 155 6.94 -15.45 13.67
CA TYR A 155 7.19 -14.92 15.01
C TYR A 155 5.95 -14.40 15.73
N LEU A 156 4.89 -13.99 15.02
CA LEU A 156 3.69 -13.49 15.67
C LEU A 156 2.79 -14.62 16.15
N THR A 157 2.50 -14.59 17.45
CA THR A 157 1.53 -15.49 18.06
C THR A 157 0.10 -15.19 17.57
N MET A 158 -0.83 -16.11 17.78
CA MET A 158 -2.26 -15.88 17.51
C MET A 158 -2.79 -14.63 18.25
N ALA A 159 -2.33 -14.40 19.47
CA ALA A 159 -2.71 -13.21 20.26
C ALA A 159 -2.18 -11.92 19.60
N ASN A 160 -0.93 -11.91 19.11
CA ASN A 160 -0.35 -10.78 18.40
C ASN A 160 -1.13 -10.49 17.10
N GLN A 161 -1.46 -11.53 16.34
CA GLN A 161 -2.23 -11.37 15.10
C GLN A 161 -3.65 -10.85 15.39
N ALA A 162 -4.32 -11.36 16.41
CA ALA A 162 -5.64 -10.87 16.82
C ALA A 162 -5.59 -9.39 17.24
N GLU A 163 -4.53 -8.97 17.95
CA GLU A 163 -4.33 -7.57 18.33
C GLU A 163 -4.08 -6.69 17.09
N LEU A 164 -3.22 -7.14 16.18
CA LEU A 164 -2.96 -6.47 14.90
C LEU A 164 -4.27 -6.26 14.13
N GLY A 165 -5.06 -7.30 13.94
CA GLY A 165 -6.33 -7.22 13.23
C GLY A 165 -7.31 -6.23 13.87
N ARG A 166 -7.41 -6.22 15.23
CA ARG A 166 -8.26 -5.25 15.92
C ARG A 166 -7.82 -3.79 15.66
N ARG A 167 -6.52 -3.51 15.66
CA ARG A 167 -5.99 -2.17 15.41
C ARG A 167 -6.23 -1.74 13.97
N MET A 168 -5.97 -2.62 13.01
CA MET A 168 -6.23 -2.39 11.59
C MET A 168 -7.71 -2.08 11.31
N ALA A 169 -8.64 -2.88 11.88
CA ALA A 169 -10.08 -2.65 11.77
C ALA A 169 -10.50 -1.31 12.39
N LYS A 170 -10.02 -1.02 13.60
CA LYS A 170 -10.28 0.24 14.31
C LYS A 170 -9.84 1.45 13.49
N ARG A 171 -8.65 1.40 12.87
CA ARG A 171 -8.12 2.48 12.02
C ARG A 171 -9.04 2.79 10.84
N ARG A 172 -9.73 1.77 10.33
CA ARG A 172 -10.71 1.89 9.24
C ARG A 172 -12.15 2.17 9.72
N GLY A 173 -12.35 2.34 11.03
CA GLY A 173 -13.70 2.53 11.59
C GLY A 173 -14.59 1.29 11.53
N ILE A 174 -13.99 0.09 11.36
CA ILE A 174 -14.72 -1.18 11.25
C ILE A 174 -14.89 -1.78 12.65
N ALA A 175 -16.14 -2.00 13.06
CA ALA A 175 -16.45 -2.73 14.28
C ALA A 175 -16.30 -4.23 14.03
N LEU A 176 -15.49 -4.89 14.87
CA LEU A 176 -15.38 -6.35 14.82
C LEU A 176 -16.47 -6.95 15.72
N PRO A 177 -17.12 -8.05 15.30
CA PRO A 177 -18.00 -8.81 16.17
C PRO A 177 -17.18 -9.44 17.32
N ASP A 178 -17.81 -9.53 18.49
CA ASP A 178 -17.26 -10.15 19.69
C ASP A 178 -16.95 -11.64 19.49
#